data_de8faa4cc303241c1e8e309bf34aaee8
#
_entry.id   de8faa4cc303241c1e8e309bf34aaee8
#
_cell.length_a   1.000
_cell.length_b   1.000
_cell.length_c   1.000
_cell.angle_alpha   90.00
_cell.angle_beta   90.00
_cell.angle_gamma   90.00
#
_symmetry.space_group_name_H-M   'P 1'
#
loop_
_entity.id
_entity.type
_entity.pdbx_description
1 polymer ?
#
loop_
_entity_poly.entity_id
_entity_poly.type
_entity_poly.pdbx_seq_one_letter_code
_entity_poly.pdbx_strand_id
1 'polypeptide(L)'
;MTREGLVAADAAIAPVLPFDEQTRLDVAAGRRLAYEIHAIDGEVVGYGVLGRGQLDLELAPRWRGLGLGRTAAESLLALAGAGALTAWSHGDHPAARTLAARFGFRAARTLYRMTATRLDPRAAPSGPAAEIAAFRPGADDAGWLALNAQVFADHPEQGGVTLADLQERMAEPWFQAGDFLVARDPDGAMVGYCWTKFEPGDDAGEIYVLGVEGRVRGTGLAGRLLAAAAALRTPPAGWFLYVDGDNDNAIRLYRRWGFEVAETHVQYARP
;
A
#
# COMPACT_ATOMS: atom_id res chain seq x y z
N MET A 1 -11.79 3.24 -30.45
CA MET A 1 -11.38 4.43 -29.67
C MET A 1 -10.05 4.89 -30.22
N THR A 2 -10.03 6.03 -30.81
CA THR A 2 -8.83 6.79 -31.19
C THR A 2 -8.26 7.47 -29.92
N ARG A 3 -7.13 8.16 -30.02
CA ARG A 3 -6.58 9.02 -28.95
C ARG A 3 -7.62 9.94 -28.28
N GLU A 4 -8.77 10.14 -28.94
CA GLU A 4 -9.89 10.97 -28.51
C GLU A 4 -10.71 10.43 -27.31
N GLY A 5 -10.55 9.14 -26.95
CA GLY A 5 -11.25 8.54 -25.80
C GLY A 5 -10.48 8.60 -24.48
N LEU A 6 -9.26 9.16 -24.46
CA LEU A 6 -8.46 9.36 -23.25
C LEU A 6 -8.27 10.87 -23.06
N VAL A 7 -8.83 11.41 -21.99
CA VAL A 7 -8.81 12.85 -21.68
C VAL A 7 -7.97 13.06 -20.42
N ALA A 8 -7.02 13.99 -20.46
CA ALA A 8 -6.26 14.36 -19.26
C ALA A 8 -7.20 14.92 -18.20
N ALA A 9 -7.12 14.39 -16.98
CA ALA A 9 -7.92 14.82 -15.85
C ALA A 9 -7.15 15.84 -14.99
N ASP A 10 -7.90 16.73 -14.33
CA ASP A 10 -7.34 17.64 -13.35
C ASP A 10 -6.86 16.87 -12.09
N ALA A 11 -5.79 17.36 -11.44
CA ALA A 11 -5.30 16.76 -10.19
C ALA A 11 -6.35 16.79 -9.06
N ALA A 12 -7.32 17.69 -9.10
CA ALA A 12 -8.43 17.76 -8.15
C ALA A 12 -9.30 16.49 -8.11
N ILE A 13 -9.22 15.64 -9.17
CA ILE A 13 -9.93 14.34 -9.19
C ILE A 13 -9.29 13.30 -8.25
N ALA A 14 -8.06 13.51 -7.77
CA ALA A 14 -7.30 12.52 -7.00
C ALA A 14 -8.10 11.85 -5.87
N PRO A 15 -8.92 12.56 -5.05
CA PRO A 15 -9.64 11.93 -3.95
C PRO A 15 -10.69 10.88 -4.39
N VAL A 16 -11.19 10.95 -5.62
CA VAL A 16 -12.22 10.05 -6.15
C VAL A 16 -11.68 8.97 -7.09
N LEU A 17 -10.36 8.95 -7.32
CA LEU A 17 -9.75 7.92 -8.14
C LEU A 17 -9.84 6.53 -7.46
N PRO A 18 -10.20 5.47 -8.20
CA PRO A 18 -10.35 4.12 -7.67
C PRO A 18 -9.00 3.38 -7.53
N PHE A 19 -7.98 4.09 -7.05
CA PHE A 19 -6.62 3.56 -6.88
C PHE A 19 -6.17 3.63 -5.43
N ASP A 20 -5.02 3.02 -5.13
CA ASP A 20 -4.42 3.07 -3.81
C ASP A 20 -4.06 4.50 -3.37
N GLU A 21 -3.76 4.64 -2.08
CA GLU A 21 -3.44 5.92 -1.45
C GLU A 21 -2.23 6.59 -2.12
N GLN A 22 -1.15 5.84 -2.37
CA GLN A 22 0.06 6.42 -2.96
C GLN A 22 -0.20 6.97 -4.37
N THR A 23 -0.99 6.26 -5.17
CA THR A 23 -1.40 6.73 -6.50
C THR A 23 -2.21 8.02 -6.40
N ARG A 24 -3.16 8.11 -5.45
CA ARG A 24 -3.94 9.35 -5.23
C ARG A 24 -3.07 10.51 -4.79
N LEU A 25 -2.14 10.30 -3.85
CA LEU A 25 -1.18 11.31 -3.38
C LEU A 25 -0.26 11.78 -4.53
N ASP A 26 0.21 10.86 -5.35
CA ASP A 26 1.07 11.20 -6.49
C ASP A 26 0.33 12.03 -7.55
N VAL A 27 -0.95 11.75 -7.79
CA VAL A 27 -1.79 12.57 -8.69
C VAL A 27 -2.07 13.94 -8.08
N ALA A 28 -2.45 14.01 -6.81
CA ALA A 28 -2.71 15.26 -6.12
C ALA A 28 -1.48 16.19 -6.13
N ALA A 29 -0.29 15.63 -5.97
CA ALA A 29 0.98 16.36 -6.00
C ALA A 29 1.54 16.59 -7.42
N GLY A 30 0.83 16.17 -8.48
CA GLY A 30 1.27 16.30 -9.88
C GLY A 30 2.46 15.42 -10.26
N ARG A 31 2.83 14.44 -9.45
CA ARG A 31 3.91 13.49 -9.72
C ARG A 31 3.52 12.41 -10.74
N ARG A 32 2.21 12.14 -10.87
CA ARG A 32 1.61 11.25 -11.85
C ARG A 32 0.43 11.95 -12.51
N LEU A 33 0.13 11.62 -13.77
CA LEU A 33 -0.96 12.19 -14.53
C LEU A 33 -2.15 11.24 -14.57
N ALA A 34 -3.34 11.76 -14.27
CA ALA A 34 -4.59 11.02 -14.41
C ALA A 34 -5.27 11.29 -15.76
N TYR A 35 -5.96 10.29 -16.26
CA TYR A 35 -6.72 10.34 -17.51
C TYR A 35 -8.09 9.70 -17.30
N GLU A 36 -9.13 10.37 -17.76
CA GLU A 36 -10.48 9.82 -17.90
C GLU A 36 -10.56 8.95 -19.16
N ILE A 37 -11.24 7.82 -19.04
CA ILE A 37 -11.54 6.93 -20.16
C ILE A 37 -13.02 7.08 -20.46
N HIS A 38 -13.32 7.53 -21.68
CA HIS A 38 -14.69 7.80 -22.11
C HIS A 38 -15.22 6.70 -23.04
N ALA A 39 -16.50 6.35 -22.88
CA ALA A 39 -17.26 5.61 -23.87
C ALA A 39 -17.61 6.52 -25.07
N ILE A 40 -18.16 5.91 -26.13
CA ILE A 40 -18.51 6.63 -27.38
C ILE A 40 -19.54 7.77 -27.13
N ASP A 41 -20.42 7.59 -26.14
CA ASP A 41 -21.44 8.57 -25.75
C ASP A 41 -20.92 9.68 -24.82
N GLY A 42 -19.62 9.64 -24.49
CA GLY A 42 -18.96 10.61 -23.62
C GLY A 42 -19.04 10.28 -22.12
N GLU A 43 -19.66 9.17 -21.72
CA GLU A 43 -19.66 8.75 -20.31
C GLU A 43 -18.23 8.39 -19.85
N VAL A 44 -17.82 8.86 -18.65
CA VAL A 44 -16.58 8.40 -18.01
C VAL A 44 -16.78 6.98 -17.51
N VAL A 45 -16.03 6.04 -18.07
CA VAL A 45 -16.17 4.59 -17.80
C VAL A 45 -14.99 4.00 -17.00
N GLY A 46 -13.97 4.81 -16.76
CA GLY A 46 -12.80 4.41 -16.00
C GLY A 46 -11.71 5.47 -15.99
N TYR A 47 -10.60 5.12 -15.38
CA TYR A 47 -9.45 5.99 -15.23
C TYR A 47 -8.15 5.26 -15.55
N GLY A 48 -7.18 6.02 -16.07
CA GLY A 48 -5.78 5.61 -16.19
C GLY A 48 -4.89 6.58 -15.45
N VAL A 49 -3.82 6.11 -14.82
CA VAL A 49 -2.80 6.94 -14.20
C VAL A 49 -1.44 6.53 -14.70
N LEU A 50 -0.62 7.50 -15.09
CA LEU A 50 0.70 7.28 -15.66
C LEU A 50 1.74 8.21 -15.03
N GLY A 51 2.93 7.70 -14.76
CA GLY A 51 4.08 8.44 -14.26
C GLY A 51 4.93 7.64 -13.31
N ARG A 52 6.16 8.09 -13.04
CA ARG A 52 7.12 7.43 -12.16
C ARG A 52 7.39 5.96 -12.51
N GLY A 53 7.33 5.59 -13.80
CA GLY A 53 7.51 4.21 -14.25
C GLY A 53 6.34 3.28 -13.90
N GLN A 54 5.16 3.84 -13.57
CA GLN A 54 3.97 3.06 -13.22
C GLN A 54 2.79 3.43 -14.12
N LEU A 55 1.96 2.43 -14.39
CA LEU A 55 0.70 2.54 -15.12
C LEU A 55 -0.40 1.85 -14.33
N ASP A 56 -1.44 2.58 -13.99
CA ASP A 56 -2.66 2.02 -13.42
C ASP A 56 -3.83 2.23 -14.37
N LEU A 57 -4.73 1.26 -14.43
CA LEU A 57 -5.89 1.25 -15.31
C LEU A 57 -7.07 0.56 -14.62
N GLU A 58 -8.16 1.29 -14.44
CA GLU A 58 -9.38 0.74 -13.86
C GLU A 58 -10.59 1.10 -14.74
N LEU A 59 -11.45 0.11 -14.98
CA LEU A 59 -12.75 0.29 -15.64
C LEU A 59 -13.87 -0.12 -14.69
N ALA A 60 -14.95 0.64 -14.68
CA ALA A 60 -16.16 0.26 -13.98
C ALA A 60 -16.64 -1.14 -14.44
N PRO A 61 -17.10 -2.01 -13.52
CA PRO A 61 -17.36 -3.43 -13.81
C PRO A 61 -18.26 -3.66 -15.02
N ARG A 62 -19.29 -2.82 -15.20
CA ARG A 62 -20.23 -2.92 -16.33
C ARG A 62 -19.60 -2.68 -17.71
N TRP A 63 -18.43 -2.04 -17.74
CA TRP A 63 -17.72 -1.70 -18.96
C TRP A 63 -16.55 -2.64 -19.28
N ARG A 64 -16.33 -3.64 -18.44
CA ARG A 64 -15.29 -4.66 -18.66
C ARG A 64 -15.71 -5.66 -19.74
N GLY A 65 -14.76 -6.31 -20.39
CA GLY A 65 -15.02 -7.32 -21.43
C GLY A 65 -15.39 -6.76 -22.80
N LEU A 66 -15.56 -5.43 -22.96
CA LEU A 66 -15.96 -4.78 -24.22
C LEU A 66 -14.78 -4.27 -25.06
N GLY A 67 -13.56 -4.59 -24.70
CA GLY A 67 -12.35 -4.16 -25.41
C GLY A 67 -11.80 -2.79 -24.97
N LEU A 68 -12.55 -2.01 -24.17
CA LEU A 68 -12.16 -0.66 -23.73
C LEU A 68 -10.83 -0.64 -22.98
N GLY A 69 -10.60 -1.61 -22.08
CA GLY A 69 -9.35 -1.71 -21.32
C GLY A 69 -8.13 -1.93 -22.23
N ARG A 70 -8.29 -2.69 -23.31
CA ARG A 70 -7.22 -2.85 -24.30
C ARG A 70 -6.90 -1.53 -25.00
N THR A 71 -7.90 -0.83 -25.48
CA THR A 71 -7.71 0.44 -26.19
C THR A 71 -7.12 1.52 -25.25
N ALA A 72 -7.60 1.59 -24.01
CA ALA A 72 -7.05 2.49 -23.01
C ALA A 72 -5.57 2.16 -22.69
N ALA A 73 -5.25 0.87 -22.51
CA ALA A 73 -3.87 0.43 -22.31
C ALA A 73 -2.97 0.79 -23.50
N GLU A 74 -3.42 0.56 -24.73
CA GLU A 74 -2.70 0.95 -25.96
C GLU A 74 -2.39 2.47 -25.95
N SER A 75 -3.35 3.29 -25.61
CA SER A 75 -3.20 4.75 -25.56
C SER A 75 -2.26 5.20 -24.43
N LEU A 76 -2.42 4.65 -23.23
CA LEU A 76 -1.54 4.95 -22.08
C LEU A 76 -0.09 4.52 -22.34
N LEU A 77 0.12 3.36 -22.95
CA LEU A 77 1.44 2.87 -23.33
C LEU A 77 2.09 3.72 -24.42
N ALA A 78 1.31 4.25 -25.35
CA ALA A 78 1.82 5.19 -26.35
C ALA A 78 2.24 6.53 -25.72
N LEU A 79 1.55 6.99 -24.66
CA LEU A 79 1.94 8.18 -23.88
C LEU A 79 3.18 7.92 -23.02
N ALA A 80 3.29 6.73 -22.44
CA ALA A 80 4.45 6.36 -21.62
C ALA A 80 5.76 6.31 -22.40
N GLY A 81 5.69 6.00 -23.70
CA GLY A 81 6.87 5.83 -24.55
C GLY A 81 7.63 4.53 -24.27
N ALA A 82 8.91 4.54 -24.65
CA ALA A 82 9.82 3.42 -24.42
C ALA A 82 10.50 3.59 -23.05
N GLY A 83 10.17 2.71 -22.11
CA GLY A 83 10.78 2.71 -20.78
C GLY A 83 10.20 1.58 -19.94
N ALA A 84 10.93 1.26 -18.88
CA ALA A 84 10.47 0.28 -17.90
C ALA A 84 9.19 0.77 -17.22
N LEU A 85 8.20 -0.11 -17.15
CA LEU A 85 6.90 0.17 -16.53
C LEU A 85 6.50 -0.96 -15.61
N THR A 86 5.84 -0.60 -14.51
CA THR A 86 5.12 -1.52 -13.65
C THR A 86 3.62 -1.21 -13.67
N ALA A 87 2.80 -2.22 -13.42
CA ALA A 87 1.35 -2.09 -13.29
C ALA A 87 0.83 -3.09 -12.26
N TRP A 88 -0.08 -2.67 -11.39
CA TRP A 88 -0.70 -3.56 -10.42
C TRP A 88 -2.01 -4.16 -10.95
N SER A 89 -2.21 -5.44 -10.64
CA SER A 89 -3.51 -6.11 -10.75
C SER A 89 -4.02 -6.42 -9.36
N HIS A 90 -4.95 -5.63 -8.87
CA HIS A 90 -5.62 -5.88 -7.61
C HIS A 90 -6.59 -7.07 -7.77
N GLY A 91 -6.46 -8.10 -6.89
CA GLY A 91 -7.21 -9.34 -7.00
C GLY A 91 -6.78 -10.26 -8.15
N ASP A 92 -5.63 -10.00 -8.78
CA ASP A 92 -5.08 -10.77 -9.92
C ASP A 92 -6.14 -11.10 -11.00
N HIS A 93 -6.83 -10.07 -11.46
CA HIS A 93 -7.97 -10.20 -12.36
C HIS A 93 -7.58 -10.82 -13.72
N PRO A 94 -8.34 -11.79 -14.28
CA PRO A 94 -8.02 -12.45 -15.55
C PRO A 94 -7.81 -11.49 -16.72
N ALA A 95 -8.57 -10.38 -16.79
CA ALA A 95 -8.38 -9.37 -17.82
C ALA A 95 -7.03 -8.66 -17.71
N ALA A 96 -6.53 -8.40 -16.50
CA ALA A 96 -5.21 -7.81 -16.27
C ALA A 96 -4.10 -8.77 -16.73
N ARG A 97 -4.20 -10.07 -16.43
CA ARG A 97 -3.27 -11.09 -16.95
C ARG A 97 -3.22 -11.09 -18.47
N THR A 98 -4.39 -11.01 -19.11
CA THR A 98 -4.50 -10.98 -20.58
C THR A 98 -3.85 -9.72 -21.17
N LEU A 99 -4.10 -8.55 -20.57
CA LEU A 99 -3.49 -7.30 -21.01
C LEU A 99 -1.97 -7.32 -20.78
N ALA A 100 -1.53 -7.77 -19.60
CA ALA A 100 -0.10 -7.89 -19.27
C ALA A 100 0.63 -8.76 -20.32
N ALA A 101 0.13 -9.96 -20.60
CA ALA A 101 0.71 -10.85 -21.60
C ALA A 101 0.74 -10.21 -23.02
N ARG A 102 -0.36 -9.54 -23.40
CA ARG A 102 -0.48 -8.87 -24.71
C ARG A 102 0.56 -7.77 -24.90
N PHE A 103 0.83 -6.99 -23.86
CA PHE A 103 1.72 -5.83 -23.92
C PHE A 103 3.14 -6.09 -23.40
N GLY A 104 3.51 -7.36 -23.24
CA GLY A 104 4.88 -7.76 -22.89
C GLY A 104 5.24 -7.58 -21.42
N PHE A 105 4.27 -7.38 -20.55
CA PHE A 105 4.49 -7.40 -19.12
C PHE A 105 4.58 -8.83 -18.57
N ARG A 106 5.39 -9.02 -17.53
CA ARG A 106 5.55 -10.29 -16.82
C ARG A 106 5.31 -10.08 -15.34
N ALA A 107 4.75 -11.08 -14.66
CA ALA A 107 4.60 -11.05 -13.20
C ALA A 107 5.98 -10.89 -12.56
N ALA A 108 6.12 -9.89 -11.71
CA ALA A 108 7.37 -9.53 -11.04
C ALA A 108 7.29 -9.64 -9.53
N ARG A 109 6.13 -9.34 -8.92
CA ARG A 109 5.94 -9.33 -7.48
C ARG A 109 4.52 -9.75 -7.13
N THR A 110 4.36 -10.42 -6.00
CA THR A 110 3.06 -10.78 -5.42
C THR A 110 2.90 -10.07 -4.10
N LEU A 111 1.72 -9.48 -3.86
CA LEU A 111 1.35 -8.85 -2.61
C LEU A 111 0.07 -9.51 -2.10
N TYR A 112 0.09 -10.03 -0.87
CA TYR A 112 -1.09 -10.57 -0.21
C TYR A 112 -1.79 -9.49 0.60
N ARG A 113 -3.11 -9.38 0.44
CA ARG A 113 -3.97 -8.77 1.44
C ARG A 113 -4.40 -9.86 2.40
N MET A 114 -3.98 -9.74 3.65
CA MET A 114 -4.38 -10.69 4.69
C MET A 114 -5.39 -10.04 5.62
N THR A 115 -6.35 -10.82 6.14
CA THR A 115 -7.40 -10.35 7.05
C THR A 115 -7.49 -11.20 8.29
N ALA A 116 -7.88 -10.57 9.42
CA ALA A 116 -8.20 -11.24 10.67
C ALA A 116 -9.42 -10.55 11.28
N THR A 117 -10.39 -11.33 11.72
CA THR A 117 -11.60 -10.78 12.38
C THR A 117 -11.27 -10.11 13.71
N ARG A 118 -10.21 -10.58 14.39
CA ARG A 118 -9.79 -10.08 15.69
C ARG A 118 -8.33 -10.42 15.97
N LEU A 119 -7.63 -9.50 16.62
CA LEU A 119 -6.31 -9.79 17.21
C LEU A 119 -6.47 -10.04 18.70
N ASP A 120 -5.82 -11.09 19.22
CA ASP A 120 -5.83 -11.36 20.67
C ASP A 120 -4.54 -10.79 21.32
N PRO A 121 -4.63 -9.70 22.09
CA PRO A 121 -3.45 -9.10 22.73
C PRO A 121 -2.72 -10.07 23.66
N ARG A 122 -3.39 -11.13 24.16
CA ARG A 122 -2.78 -12.18 25.01
C ARG A 122 -1.88 -13.12 24.22
N ALA A 123 -1.94 -13.11 22.89
CA ALA A 123 -1.01 -13.84 22.04
C ALA A 123 0.40 -13.22 22.01
N ALA A 124 0.59 -12.07 22.67
CA ALA A 124 1.90 -11.41 22.76
C ALA A 124 2.93 -12.32 23.42
N PRO A 125 4.08 -12.56 22.76
CA PRO A 125 5.15 -13.33 23.37
C PRO A 125 5.80 -12.52 24.51
N SER A 126 6.33 -13.24 25.52
CA SER A 126 7.25 -12.65 26.48
C SER A 126 8.55 -12.24 25.75
N GLY A 127 9.17 -11.15 26.17
CA GLY A 127 10.41 -10.68 25.54
C GLY A 127 11.10 -9.62 26.38
N PRO A 128 12.33 -9.23 26.00
CA PRO A 128 13.08 -8.21 26.72
C PRO A 128 12.29 -6.90 26.81
N ALA A 129 12.51 -6.16 27.87
CA ALA A 129 11.85 -4.88 28.11
C ALA A 129 12.15 -3.93 26.94
N ALA A 130 11.12 -3.53 26.22
CA ALA A 130 11.14 -2.39 25.33
C ALA A 130 9.94 -1.53 25.71
N GLU A 131 10.17 -0.24 25.88
CA GLU A 131 9.10 0.72 26.08
C GLU A 131 8.35 0.91 24.76
N ILE A 132 7.03 0.69 24.78
CA ILE A 132 6.17 0.95 23.63
C ILE A 132 5.33 2.18 23.96
N ALA A 133 5.46 3.21 23.14
CA ALA A 133 4.76 4.50 23.32
C ALA A 133 4.27 5.02 21.97
N ALA A 134 3.38 6.02 22.02
CA ALA A 134 2.94 6.71 20.80
C ALA A 134 4.09 7.48 20.14
N PHE A 135 4.07 7.53 18.82
CA PHE A 135 4.97 8.33 18.00
C PHE A 135 4.76 9.84 18.29
N ARG A 136 5.84 10.59 18.33
CA ARG A 136 5.84 12.03 18.57
C ARG A 136 6.27 12.76 17.30
N PRO A 137 5.32 13.29 16.50
CA PRO A 137 5.65 14.03 15.30
C PRO A 137 6.69 15.13 15.56
N GLY A 138 7.65 15.26 14.66
CA GLY A 138 8.77 16.19 14.78
C GLY A 138 9.92 15.67 15.65
N ALA A 139 9.64 15.01 16.76
CA ALA A 139 10.67 14.48 17.66
C ALA A 139 11.18 13.09 17.23
N ASP A 140 10.29 12.25 16.70
CA ASP A 140 10.59 10.87 16.36
C ASP A 140 10.82 10.65 14.84
N ASP A 141 10.56 11.67 14.01
CA ASP A 141 10.62 11.59 12.56
C ASP A 141 11.95 11.04 12.04
N ALA A 142 13.05 11.63 12.46
CA ALA A 142 14.39 11.24 11.99
C ALA A 142 14.76 9.81 12.44
N GLY A 143 14.41 9.45 13.69
CA GLY A 143 14.65 8.10 14.22
C GLY A 143 13.85 7.05 13.47
N TRP A 144 12.57 7.34 13.18
CA TRP A 144 11.73 6.45 12.42
C TRP A 144 12.20 6.29 10.97
N LEU A 145 12.53 7.38 10.28
CA LEU A 145 13.04 7.34 8.91
C LEU A 145 14.31 6.49 8.80
N ALA A 146 15.24 6.66 9.74
CA ALA A 146 16.47 5.87 9.77
C ALA A 146 16.18 4.36 9.98
N LEU A 147 15.31 4.02 10.93
CA LEU A 147 14.92 2.64 11.20
C LEU A 147 14.14 2.05 10.03
N ASN A 148 13.20 2.80 9.44
CA ASN A 148 12.41 2.37 8.29
C ASN A 148 13.30 2.05 7.08
N ALA A 149 14.24 2.92 6.74
CA ALA A 149 15.20 2.69 5.66
C ALA A 149 16.05 1.43 5.91
N GLN A 150 16.44 1.18 7.15
CA GLN A 150 17.20 -0.03 7.51
C GLN A 150 16.34 -1.30 7.44
N VAL A 151 15.11 -1.26 7.97
CA VAL A 151 14.20 -2.43 8.00
C VAL A 151 13.75 -2.84 6.61
N PHE A 152 13.55 -1.87 5.74
CA PHE A 152 13.03 -2.03 4.39
C PHE A 152 14.07 -1.72 3.29
N ALA A 153 15.38 -1.93 3.58
CA ALA A 153 16.45 -1.62 2.65
C ALA A 153 16.28 -2.25 1.25
N ASP A 154 15.73 -3.46 1.20
CA ASP A 154 15.48 -4.20 -0.04
C ASP A 154 14.05 -4.00 -0.60
N HIS A 155 13.20 -3.21 0.08
CA HIS A 155 11.82 -3.00 -0.34
C HIS A 155 11.73 -1.80 -1.30
N PRO A 156 11.18 -1.96 -2.52
CA PRO A 156 11.25 -0.93 -3.56
C PRO A 156 10.55 0.40 -3.22
N GLU A 157 9.55 0.35 -2.34
CA GLU A 157 8.72 1.53 -2.00
C GLU A 157 9.02 2.03 -0.58
N GLN A 158 9.03 1.14 0.43
CA GLN A 158 9.13 1.51 1.84
C GLN A 158 10.54 1.99 2.25
N GLY A 159 11.61 1.44 1.67
CA GLY A 159 12.98 1.78 2.03
C GLY A 159 13.38 3.22 1.65
N GLY A 160 12.70 3.81 0.66
CA GLY A 160 12.98 5.15 0.14
C GLY A 160 12.09 6.27 0.72
N VAL A 161 11.30 6.02 1.76
CA VAL A 161 10.40 7.02 2.34
C VAL A 161 11.20 8.21 2.88
N THR A 162 10.86 9.42 2.44
CA THR A 162 11.49 10.68 2.85
C THR A 162 10.70 11.37 3.96
N LEU A 163 11.28 12.44 4.53
CA LEU A 163 10.56 13.28 5.50
C LEU A 163 9.30 13.92 4.87
N ALA A 164 9.38 14.32 3.60
CA ALA A 164 8.23 14.89 2.90
C ALA A 164 7.11 13.85 2.74
N ASP A 165 7.44 12.61 2.39
CA ASP A 165 6.47 11.52 2.29
C ASP A 165 5.83 11.18 3.65
N LEU A 166 6.60 11.22 4.74
CA LEU A 166 6.08 11.05 6.10
C LEU A 166 5.11 12.17 6.46
N GLN A 167 5.50 13.43 6.20
CA GLN A 167 4.66 14.61 6.48
C GLN A 167 3.37 14.59 5.64
N GLU A 168 3.44 14.18 4.38
CA GLU A 168 2.27 14.02 3.51
C GLU A 168 1.28 13.00 4.10
N ARG A 169 1.75 11.84 4.56
CA ARG A 169 0.90 10.84 5.25
C ARG A 169 0.36 11.32 6.59
N MET A 170 1.15 12.11 7.35
CA MET A 170 0.68 12.70 8.61
C MET A 170 -0.35 13.81 8.40
N ALA A 171 -0.47 14.38 7.21
CA ALA A 171 -1.50 15.34 6.85
C ALA A 171 -2.84 14.70 6.45
N GLU A 172 -2.86 13.38 6.21
CA GLU A 172 -4.08 12.67 5.84
C GLU A 172 -5.12 12.65 6.98
N PRO A 173 -6.43 12.70 6.67
CA PRO A 173 -7.51 12.76 7.67
C PRO A 173 -7.53 11.57 8.65
N TRP A 174 -6.99 10.42 8.24
CA TRP A 174 -6.94 9.22 9.07
C TRP A 174 -5.78 9.24 10.08
N PHE A 175 -4.78 10.10 9.92
CA PHE A 175 -3.60 10.09 10.77
C PHE A 175 -3.94 10.48 12.21
N GLN A 176 -3.54 9.62 13.14
CA GLN A 176 -3.55 9.88 14.58
C GLN A 176 -2.21 9.42 15.17
N ALA A 177 -1.50 10.31 15.85
CA ALA A 177 -0.20 9.97 16.44
C ALA A 177 -0.29 8.82 17.47
N GLY A 178 -1.44 8.66 18.14
CA GLY A 178 -1.72 7.56 19.06
C GLY A 178 -1.82 6.19 18.40
N ASP A 179 -2.15 6.14 17.12
CA ASP A 179 -2.25 4.92 16.32
C ASP A 179 -0.90 4.51 15.70
N PHE A 180 0.14 5.30 15.92
CA PHE A 180 1.51 5.03 15.49
C PHE A 180 2.38 4.76 16.72
N LEU A 181 2.68 3.48 16.96
CA LEU A 181 3.46 3.03 18.11
C LEU A 181 4.93 2.87 17.75
N VAL A 182 5.82 3.28 18.65
CA VAL A 182 7.26 3.06 18.56
C VAL A 182 7.76 2.29 19.78
N ALA A 183 8.68 1.37 19.56
CA ALA A 183 9.35 0.62 20.62
C ALA A 183 10.80 1.11 20.78
N ARG A 184 11.20 1.39 22.02
CA ARG A 184 12.56 1.80 22.37
C ARG A 184 13.23 0.75 23.26
N ASP A 185 14.52 0.56 23.05
CA ASP A 185 15.34 -0.23 23.97
C ASP A 185 15.66 0.57 25.26
N PRO A 186 16.33 -0.05 26.25
CA PRO A 186 16.71 0.64 27.50
C PRO A 186 17.62 1.86 27.30
N ASP A 187 18.35 1.93 26.20
CA ASP A 187 19.21 3.06 25.85
C ASP A 187 18.45 4.19 25.14
N GLY A 188 17.13 4.02 24.93
CA GLY A 188 16.24 4.96 24.26
C GLY A 188 16.26 4.91 22.75
N ALA A 189 17.03 4.02 22.12
CA ALA A 189 17.06 3.87 20.68
C ALA A 189 15.77 3.23 20.17
N MET A 190 15.22 3.74 19.05
CA MET A 190 14.04 3.16 18.40
C MET A 190 14.44 1.84 17.74
N VAL A 191 13.81 0.73 18.15
CA VAL A 191 14.12 -0.64 17.69
C VAL A 191 12.96 -1.32 16.99
N GLY A 192 11.80 -0.69 16.96
CA GLY A 192 10.64 -1.18 16.23
C GLY A 192 9.49 -0.20 16.24
N TYR A 193 8.50 -0.44 15.40
CA TYR A 193 7.29 0.36 15.33
C TYR A 193 6.15 -0.44 14.72
N CYS A 194 4.92 0.00 15.02
CA CYS A 194 3.68 -0.45 14.38
C CYS A 194 2.80 0.77 14.16
N TRP A 195 2.56 1.08 12.91
CA TRP A 195 1.62 2.14 12.52
C TRP A 195 0.33 1.48 12.08
N THR A 196 -0.78 1.84 12.73
CA THR A 196 -2.11 1.40 12.34
C THR A 196 -2.86 2.53 11.68
N LYS A 197 -3.74 2.19 10.75
CA LYS A 197 -4.53 3.14 9.97
C LYS A 197 -6.01 2.81 10.10
N PHE A 198 -6.82 3.84 10.34
CA PHE A 198 -8.28 3.76 10.42
C PHE A 198 -8.87 4.86 9.55
N GLU A 199 -9.29 4.49 8.34
CA GLU A 199 -9.91 5.45 7.41
C GLU A 199 -11.24 5.95 8.00
N PRO A 200 -11.54 7.26 7.90
CA PRO A 200 -12.83 7.79 8.31
C PRO A 200 -13.98 7.13 7.54
N GLY A 201 -14.91 6.51 8.26
CA GLY A 201 -16.06 5.81 7.66
C GLY A 201 -15.80 4.35 7.29
N ASP A 202 -14.60 3.82 7.52
CA ASP A 202 -14.31 2.39 7.39
C ASP A 202 -14.39 1.71 8.78
N ASP A 203 -15.00 0.54 8.83
CA ASP A 203 -15.09 -0.29 10.04
C ASP A 203 -13.88 -1.20 10.24
N ALA A 204 -12.96 -1.28 9.29
CA ALA A 204 -11.75 -2.09 9.35
C ALA A 204 -10.53 -1.28 9.82
N GLY A 205 -9.61 -1.95 10.53
CA GLY A 205 -8.29 -1.40 10.87
C GLY A 205 -7.19 -2.01 9.99
N GLU A 206 -6.27 -1.19 9.55
CA GLU A 206 -5.08 -1.65 8.82
C GLU A 206 -3.85 -1.68 9.72
N ILE A 207 -3.08 -2.77 9.68
CA ILE A 207 -1.67 -2.74 10.08
C ILE A 207 -0.90 -2.14 8.90
N TYR A 208 -0.77 -0.81 8.92
CA TYR A 208 -0.26 -0.03 7.80
C TYR A 208 1.23 -0.27 7.55
N VAL A 209 2.06 -0.19 8.62
CA VAL A 209 3.48 -0.56 8.56
C VAL A 209 3.91 -1.16 9.90
N LEU A 210 4.60 -2.30 9.86
CA LEU A 210 5.23 -2.95 11.01
C LEU A 210 6.70 -3.19 10.70
N GLY A 211 7.59 -2.61 11.50
CA GLY A 211 9.02 -2.75 11.34
C GLY A 211 9.73 -3.07 12.64
N VAL A 212 10.75 -3.97 12.58
CA VAL A 212 11.58 -4.33 13.72
C VAL A 212 13.03 -4.40 13.26
N GLU A 213 13.92 -3.72 13.97
CA GLU A 213 15.35 -3.70 13.74
C GLU A 213 15.94 -5.12 13.71
N GLY A 214 16.93 -5.34 12.84
CA GLY A 214 17.53 -6.67 12.62
C GLY A 214 18.06 -7.32 13.90
N ARG A 215 18.71 -6.55 14.78
CA ARG A 215 19.33 -7.06 16.03
C ARG A 215 18.33 -7.60 17.06
N VAL A 216 17.07 -7.15 16.98
CA VAL A 216 16.00 -7.60 17.90
C VAL A 216 14.96 -8.49 17.22
N ARG A 217 15.21 -8.93 15.97
CA ARG A 217 14.36 -9.94 15.32
C ARG A 217 14.40 -11.27 16.12
N GLY A 218 13.27 -11.96 16.13
CA GLY A 218 13.13 -13.22 16.88
C GLY A 218 12.90 -13.05 18.39
N THR A 219 13.02 -11.86 18.96
CA THR A 219 12.79 -11.60 20.41
C THR A 219 11.31 -11.47 20.79
N GLY A 220 10.38 -11.56 19.83
CA GLY A 220 8.95 -11.36 20.04
C GLY A 220 8.48 -9.90 19.96
N LEU A 221 9.35 -8.94 19.68
CA LEU A 221 9.00 -7.51 19.67
C LEU A 221 7.86 -7.19 18.69
N ALA A 222 7.87 -7.76 17.47
CA ALA A 222 6.80 -7.56 16.50
C ALA A 222 5.43 -8.01 17.04
N GLY A 223 5.38 -9.16 17.72
CA GLY A 223 4.16 -9.64 18.37
C GLY A 223 3.69 -8.71 19.50
N ARG A 224 4.62 -8.15 20.28
CA ARG A 224 4.27 -7.18 21.34
C ARG A 224 3.75 -5.86 20.78
N LEU A 225 4.29 -5.40 19.65
CA LEU A 225 3.79 -4.24 18.93
C LEU A 225 2.37 -4.47 18.38
N LEU A 226 2.12 -5.66 17.78
CA LEU A 226 0.78 -6.05 17.35
C LEU A 226 -0.21 -6.13 18.52
N ALA A 227 0.21 -6.67 19.67
CA ALA A 227 -0.62 -6.71 20.88
C ALA A 227 -0.97 -5.30 21.39
N ALA A 228 0.01 -4.41 21.41
CA ALA A 228 -0.19 -3.02 21.80
C ALA A 228 -1.16 -2.31 20.84
N ALA A 229 -0.99 -2.49 19.52
CA ALA A 229 -1.90 -1.97 18.51
C ALA A 229 -3.34 -2.51 18.67
N ALA A 230 -3.49 -3.81 18.90
CA ALA A 230 -4.78 -4.44 19.14
C ALA A 230 -5.47 -3.96 20.43
N ALA A 231 -4.69 -3.52 21.42
CA ALA A 231 -5.23 -2.95 22.67
C ALA A 231 -5.73 -1.51 22.51
N LEU A 232 -5.26 -0.76 21.50
CA LEU A 232 -5.72 0.61 21.25
C LEU A 232 -7.15 0.64 20.73
N ARG A 233 -7.46 -0.22 19.77
CA ARG A 233 -8.77 -0.26 19.10
C ARG A 233 -9.17 -1.69 18.73
N THR A 234 -10.47 -1.92 18.67
CA THR A 234 -11.06 -3.17 18.15
C THR A 234 -12.01 -2.79 17.00
N PRO A 235 -11.50 -2.76 15.75
CA PRO A 235 -12.32 -2.38 14.61
C PRO A 235 -13.44 -3.42 14.37
N PRO A 236 -14.70 -3.00 14.15
CA PRO A 236 -15.84 -3.90 14.00
C PRO A 236 -15.71 -4.91 12.86
N ALA A 237 -15.17 -4.49 11.73
CA ALA A 237 -14.93 -5.36 10.56
C ALA A 237 -13.61 -6.14 10.62
N GLY A 238 -12.85 -6.02 11.73
CA GLY A 238 -11.57 -6.70 11.92
C GLY A 238 -10.40 -5.93 11.33
N TRP A 239 -9.31 -6.66 11.12
CA TRP A 239 -8.02 -6.12 10.71
C TRP A 239 -7.63 -6.61 9.33
N PHE A 240 -6.89 -5.80 8.60
CA PHE A 240 -6.20 -6.24 7.40
C PHE A 240 -4.77 -5.67 7.34
N LEU A 241 -3.98 -6.23 6.43
CA LEU A 241 -2.64 -5.76 6.11
C LEU A 241 -2.26 -6.19 4.71
N TYR A 242 -1.19 -5.57 4.19
CA TYR A 242 -0.53 -6.00 2.98
C TYR A 242 0.86 -6.54 3.30
N VAL A 243 1.26 -7.62 2.63
CA VAL A 243 2.57 -8.25 2.81
C VAL A 243 3.06 -8.88 1.52
N ASP A 244 4.35 -8.73 1.21
CA ASP A 244 4.97 -9.39 0.07
C ASP A 244 4.87 -10.91 0.16
N GLY A 245 4.53 -11.55 -0.96
CA GLY A 245 4.33 -12.99 -1.04
C GLY A 245 5.58 -13.82 -0.76
N ASP A 246 6.76 -13.22 -0.89
CA ASP A 246 8.07 -13.82 -0.57
C ASP A 246 8.55 -13.52 0.86
N ASN A 247 7.84 -12.69 1.62
CA ASN A 247 8.18 -12.39 3.02
C ASN A 247 7.64 -13.47 3.98
N ASP A 248 8.19 -14.66 3.89
CA ASP A 248 7.78 -15.81 4.72
C ASP A 248 7.81 -15.54 6.23
N ASN A 249 8.73 -14.68 6.69
CA ASN A 249 8.84 -14.36 8.11
C ASN A 249 7.63 -13.55 8.61
N ALA A 250 7.25 -12.53 7.87
CA ALA A 250 6.09 -11.71 8.17
C ALA A 250 4.79 -12.52 8.02
N ILE A 251 4.66 -13.30 6.94
CA ILE A 251 3.49 -14.17 6.72
C ILE A 251 3.30 -15.16 7.88
N ARG A 252 4.40 -15.79 8.37
CA ARG A 252 4.33 -16.69 9.54
C ARG A 252 3.93 -15.95 10.81
N LEU A 253 4.42 -14.71 11.01
CA LEU A 253 3.99 -13.87 12.13
C LEU A 253 2.49 -13.61 12.06
N TYR A 254 2.00 -13.10 10.95
CA TYR A 254 0.61 -12.72 10.79
C TYR A 254 -0.34 -13.92 10.90
N ARG A 255 0.01 -15.08 10.33
CA ARG A 255 -0.77 -16.31 10.51
C ARG A 255 -0.90 -16.74 11.98
N ARG A 256 0.13 -16.58 12.80
CA ARG A 256 0.04 -16.83 14.26
C ARG A 256 -0.91 -15.86 14.96
N TRP A 257 -1.15 -14.70 14.39
CA TRP A 257 -2.09 -13.70 14.87
C TRP A 257 -3.49 -13.84 14.26
N GLY A 258 -3.76 -14.93 13.53
CA GLY A 258 -5.07 -15.24 12.95
C GLY A 258 -5.34 -14.58 11.61
N PHE A 259 -4.33 -13.99 10.98
CA PHE A 259 -4.49 -13.48 9.62
C PHE A 259 -4.47 -14.61 8.60
N GLU A 260 -5.37 -14.53 7.63
CA GLU A 260 -5.46 -15.42 6.47
C GLU A 260 -5.37 -14.58 5.18
N VAL A 261 -4.85 -15.19 4.11
CA VAL A 261 -4.80 -14.54 2.79
C VAL A 261 -6.23 -14.44 2.24
N ALA A 262 -6.72 -13.23 2.10
CA ALA A 262 -8.03 -12.93 1.55
C ALA A 262 -7.95 -12.62 0.04
N GLU A 263 -6.90 -11.88 -0.37
CA GLU A 263 -6.70 -11.48 -1.75
C GLU A 263 -5.22 -11.59 -2.14
N THR A 264 -4.99 -11.82 -3.42
CA THR A 264 -3.66 -11.83 -4.02
C THR A 264 -3.60 -10.72 -5.07
N HIS A 265 -2.63 -9.83 -4.96
CA HIS A 265 -2.35 -8.80 -5.96
C HIS A 265 -1.04 -9.14 -6.67
N VAL A 266 -0.98 -8.85 -7.97
CA VAL A 266 0.22 -9.12 -8.77
C VAL A 266 0.70 -7.83 -9.41
N GLN A 267 1.96 -7.50 -9.19
CA GLN A 267 2.64 -6.47 -9.95
C GLN A 267 3.26 -7.10 -11.20
N TYR A 268 2.94 -6.52 -12.33
CA TYR A 268 3.50 -6.86 -13.62
C TYR A 268 4.55 -5.81 -14.00
N ALA A 269 5.66 -6.25 -14.58
CA ALA A 269 6.74 -5.39 -15.06
C ALA A 269 7.01 -5.64 -16.53
N ARG A 270 7.33 -4.55 -17.23
CA ARG A 270 7.84 -4.53 -18.60
C ARG A 270 9.16 -3.74 -18.61
N PRO A 271 10.27 -4.31 -19.11
CA PRO A 271 11.56 -3.62 -19.23
C PRO A 271 11.54 -2.43 -20.20
#